data_81d5f573446302b6bc80ee930a0d4b11
#
_entry.id   81d5f573446302b6bc80ee930a0d4b11
#
_cell.length_a   1.000
_cell.length_b   1.000
_cell.length_c   1.000
_cell.angle_alpha   90.00
_cell.angle_beta   90.00
_cell.angle_gamma   90.00
#
_symmetry.space_group_name_H-M   'P 1'
#
loop_
_entity.id
_entity.type
_entity.pdbx_description
1 polymer ?
#
loop_
_entity_poly.entity_id
_entity_poly.type
_entity_poly.pdbx_seq_one_letter_code
_entity_poly.pdbx_strand_id
1 'polypeptide(L)'
;DRTQRVLTKADPFTASQLREIEAEIYHLGSLLADDFSLEVIKELSQKGLIAVDSQGYLREVRDTHVYPVDWTDKREALQYIHFLKVNEHEMEVLTGLSDPHEAARKLHEWGVKEVLVTLGSMGSLIFDGKDFYRIPAYKPQQVVDATGCGDTYTIGYLYRRVSGAMYEDCRTNVLSSKQISTFLF
;
A
#
# COMPACT_ATOMS: atom_id res chain seq x y z
N ASP A 1 6.64 -22.07 -1.73
CA ASP A 1 7.02 -20.84 -2.45
C ASP A 1 5.98 -20.56 -3.51
N ARG A 2 5.48 -19.34 -3.55
CA ARG A 2 4.51 -18.90 -4.55
C ARG A 2 5.27 -18.28 -5.72
N THR A 3 5.14 -18.87 -6.92
CA THR A 3 5.66 -18.28 -8.16
C THR A 3 4.53 -17.59 -8.90
N GLN A 4 4.81 -16.41 -9.45
CA GLN A 4 3.86 -15.66 -10.27
C GLN A 4 4.40 -15.55 -11.70
N ARG A 5 3.49 -15.70 -12.68
CA ARG A 5 3.80 -15.48 -14.10
C ARG A 5 2.83 -14.44 -14.65
N VAL A 6 3.37 -13.47 -15.38
CA VAL A 6 2.59 -12.48 -16.11
C VAL A 6 2.46 -12.94 -17.54
N LEU A 7 1.28 -13.38 -17.92
CA LEU A 7 1.03 -13.88 -19.28
C LEU A 7 0.83 -12.75 -20.28
N THR A 8 0.21 -11.66 -19.81
CA THR A 8 -0.03 -10.44 -20.62
C THR A 8 0.12 -9.24 -19.69
N LYS A 9 0.90 -8.26 -20.12
CA LYS A 9 1.09 -7.00 -19.41
C LYS A 9 0.16 -5.95 -20.02
N ALA A 10 -0.54 -5.20 -19.16
CA ALA A 10 -1.28 -4.02 -19.58
C ALA A 10 -0.30 -2.85 -19.83
N ASP A 11 -0.75 -1.88 -20.63
CA ASP A 11 -0.02 -0.63 -20.80
C ASP A 11 -0.03 0.17 -19.48
N PRO A 12 1.07 0.90 -19.16
CA PRO A 12 1.11 1.81 -18.03
C PRO A 12 0.03 2.88 -18.11
N PHE A 13 -0.46 3.31 -16.96
CA PHE A 13 -1.37 4.46 -16.90
C PHE A 13 -0.63 5.76 -17.25
N THR A 14 -1.29 6.60 -18.03
CA THR A 14 -0.80 7.93 -18.36
C THR A 14 -1.56 9.01 -17.60
N ALA A 15 -0.91 10.13 -17.35
CA ALA A 15 -1.52 11.29 -16.71
C ALA A 15 -2.77 11.79 -17.47
N SER A 16 -2.74 11.71 -18.82
CA SER A 16 -3.88 12.12 -19.66
C SER A 16 -5.13 11.24 -19.46
N GLN A 17 -4.97 9.94 -19.24
CA GLN A 17 -6.09 9.02 -18.95
C GLN A 17 -6.76 9.31 -17.61
N LEU A 18 -5.98 9.82 -16.64
CA LEU A 18 -6.43 10.07 -15.28
C LEU A 18 -6.85 11.52 -15.01
N ARG A 19 -6.71 12.39 -16.03
CA ARG A 19 -6.95 13.83 -15.88
C ARG A 19 -8.36 14.18 -15.43
N GLU A 20 -9.36 13.49 -15.97
CA GLU A 20 -10.79 13.78 -15.68
C GLU A 20 -11.29 13.08 -14.39
N ILE A 21 -10.43 12.27 -13.75
CA ILE A 21 -10.81 11.57 -12.52
C ILE A 21 -10.64 12.53 -11.35
N GLU A 22 -11.72 12.75 -10.60
CA GLU A 22 -11.73 13.54 -9.37
C GLU A 22 -11.97 12.62 -8.17
N ALA A 23 -11.08 12.67 -7.17
CA ALA A 23 -11.20 11.90 -5.95
C ALA A 23 -10.51 12.60 -4.77
N GLU A 24 -10.97 12.36 -3.56
CA GLU A 24 -10.27 12.80 -2.34
C GLU A 24 -8.96 12.04 -2.14
N ILE A 25 -8.97 10.73 -2.43
CA ILE A 25 -7.80 9.85 -2.34
C ILE A 25 -7.66 9.05 -3.63
N TYR A 26 -6.50 9.11 -4.23
CA TYR A 26 -6.08 8.24 -5.33
C TYR A 26 -5.29 7.08 -4.77
N HIS A 27 -5.87 5.87 -4.78
CA HIS A 27 -5.17 4.67 -4.36
C HIS A 27 -4.51 3.98 -5.56
N LEU A 28 -3.18 3.99 -5.57
CA LEU A 28 -2.36 3.39 -6.61
C LEU A 28 -1.95 1.97 -6.17
N GLY A 29 -2.81 1.00 -6.48
CA GLY A 29 -2.59 -0.41 -6.23
C GLY A 29 -1.85 -1.08 -7.39
N SER A 30 -0.62 -0.64 -7.68
CA SER A 30 0.17 -1.15 -8.80
C SER A 30 0.50 -2.63 -8.64
N LEU A 31 0.51 -3.34 -9.76
CA LEU A 31 0.98 -4.73 -9.84
C LEU A 31 2.46 -4.80 -10.24
N LEU A 32 2.92 -3.82 -11.02
CA LEU A 32 4.27 -3.71 -11.56
C LEU A 32 4.82 -2.30 -11.39
N ALA A 33 6.15 -2.18 -11.41
CA ALA A 33 6.87 -0.95 -11.11
C ALA A 33 6.58 0.21 -12.08
N ASP A 34 6.14 -0.07 -13.28
CA ASP A 34 5.85 0.90 -14.32
C ASP A 34 4.35 1.18 -14.55
N ASP A 35 3.44 0.59 -13.75
CA ASP A 35 1.99 0.84 -13.89
C ASP A 35 1.65 2.33 -13.70
N PHE A 36 2.27 3.00 -12.73
CA PHE A 36 2.11 4.43 -12.49
C PHE A 36 3.48 5.11 -12.37
N SER A 37 3.79 5.94 -13.34
CA SER A 37 5.05 6.70 -13.33
C SER A 37 5.10 7.76 -12.24
N LEU A 38 6.30 8.26 -11.94
CA LEU A 38 6.49 9.40 -11.04
C LEU A 38 5.71 10.65 -11.51
N GLU A 39 5.60 10.87 -12.82
CA GLU A 39 4.81 11.97 -13.40
C GLU A 39 3.32 11.84 -13.05
N VAL A 40 2.76 10.64 -13.16
CA VAL A 40 1.37 10.34 -12.76
C VAL A 40 1.16 10.62 -11.28
N ILE A 41 2.08 10.18 -10.41
CA ILE A 41 2.01 10.43 -8.97
C ILE A 41 1.98 11.95 -8.71
N LYS A 42 2.88 12.70 -9.34
CA LYS A 42 2.96 14.16 -9.19
C LYS A 42 1.70 14.87 -9.64
N GLU A 43 1.16 14.50 -10.80
CA GLU A 43 -0.06 15.13 -11.34
C GLU A 43 -1.28 14.85 -10.43
N LEU A 44 -1.47 13.60 -10.01
CA LEU A 44 -2.56 13.23 -9.12
C LEU A 44 -2.43 13.87 -7.73
N SER A 45 -1.20 14.07 -7.24
CA SER A 45 -0.96 14.71 -5.93
C SER A 45 -1.37 16.17 -5.86
N GLN A 46 -1.54 16.83 -7.01
CA GLN A 46 -2.06 18.19 -7.09
C GLN A 46 -3.61 18.25 -6.97
N LYS A 47 -4.27 17.11 -7.13
CA LYS A 47 -5.74 16.99 -7.15
C LYS A 47 -6.29 16.39 -5.87
N GLY A 48 -5.53 15.50 -5.21
CA GLY A 48 -5.96 14.84 -3.98
C GLY A 48 -4.85 14.11 -3.27
N LEU A 49 -5.20 13.39 -2.23
CA LEU A 49 -4.25 12.61 -1.43
C LEU A 49 -3.83 11.35 -2.18
N ILE A 50 -2.57 10.99 -2.09
CA ILE A 50 -2.03 9.79 -2.74
C ILE A 50 -1.84 8.68 -1.73
N ALA A 51 -2.43 7.52 -2.00
CA ALA A 51 -2.20 6.28 -1.28
C ALA A 51 -1.52 5.26 -2.20
N VAL A 52 -0.47 4.61 -1.73
CA VAL A 52 0.30 3.64 -2.51
C VAL A 52 0.44 2.33 -1.75
N ASP A 53 0.19 1.20 -2.44
CA ASP A 53 0.73 -0.10 -2.06
C ASP A 53 2.09 -0.26 -2.73
N SER A 54 3.16 -0.42 -1.95
CA SER A 54 4.53 -0.48 -2.47
C SER A 54 4.82 -1.73 -3.32
N GLN A 55 4.00 -2.76 -3.19
CA GLN A 55 4.24 -4.09 -3.78
C GLN A 55 4.57 -4.04 -5.27
N GLY A 56 3.80 -3.31 -6.07
CA GLY A 56 4.01 -3.22 -7.51
C GLY A 56 5.33 -2.57 -7.86
N TYR A 57 5.70 -1.49 -7.17
CA TYR A 57 6.95 -0.76 -7.40
C TYR A 57 8.22 -1.57 -7.12
N LEU A 58 8.08 -2.67 -6.39
CA LEU A 58 9.17 -3.60 -6.07
C LEU A 58 9.17 -4.84 -6.96
N ARG A 59 8.47 -4.82 -8.10
CA ARG A 59 8.31 -5.94 -9.03
C ARG A 59 8.60 -5.54 -10.46
N GLU A 60 9.40 -6.35 -11.12
CA GLU A 60 9.69 -6.25 -12.55
C GLU A 60 9.38 -7.58 -13.25
N VAL A 61 8.91 -7.51 -14.49
CA VAL A 61 8.64 -8.69 -15.31
C VAL A 61 9.74 -8.85 -16.34
N ARG A 62 10.38 -10.01 -16.34
CA ARG A 62 11.33 -10.46 -17.39
C ARG A 62 10.92 -11.84 -17.85
N ASP A 63 10.73 -12.02 -19.15
CA ASP A 63 10.34 -13.31 -19.74
C ASP A 63 9.16 -13.99 -19.01
N THR A 64 8.10 -13.23 -18.76
CA THR A 64 6.88 -13.65 -18.02
C THR A 64 7.06 -13.90 -16.52
N HIS A 65 8.26 -13.87 -15.98
CA HIS A 65 8.51 -14.08 -14.56
C HIS A 65 8.62 -12.75 -13.81
N VAL A 66 8.14 -12.74 -12.58
CA VAL A 66 8.23 -11.59 -11.68
C VAL A 66 9.51 -11.66 -10.88
N TYR A 67 10.31 -10.59 -10.93
CA TYR A 67 11.55 -10.42 -10.19
C TYR A 67 11.44 -9.27 -9.20
N PRO A 68 12.06 -9.38 -8.02
CA PRO A 68 12.18 -8.26 -7.10
C PRO A 68 13.13 -7.20 -7.66
N VAL A 69 12.72 -5.93 -7.52
CA VAL A 69 13.54 -4.76 -7.86
C VAL A 69 13.40 -3.71 -6.76
N ASP A 70 14.34 -2.79 -6.67
CA ASP A 70 14.18 -1.61 -5.83
C ASP A 70 13.43 -0.53 -6.63
N TRP A 71 12.66 0.29 -5.94
CA TRP A 71 11.96 1.42 -6.53
C TRP A 71 12.94 2.57 -6.80
N THR A 72 13.32 2.75 -8.05
CA THR A 72 14.38 3.69 -8.47
C THR A 72 14.10 5.11 -8.02
N ASP A 73 12.87 5.59 -8.22
CA ASP A 73 12.47 6.98 -7.95
C ASP A 73 11.88 7.17 -6.54
N LYS A 74 12.02 6.18 -5.65
CA LYS A 74 11.37 6.18 -4.34
C LYS A 74 11.59 7.46 -3.54
N ARG A 75 12.81 8.02 -3.55
CA ARG A 75 13.16 9.21 -2.77
C ARG A 75 12.38 10.46 -3.21
N GLU A 76 12.07 10.56 -4.48
CA GLU A 76 11.28 11.65 -5.02
C GLU A 76 9.78 11.33 -4.92
N ALA A 77 9.35 10.14 -5.30
CA ALA A 77 7.96 9.72 -5.27
C ALA A 77 7.34 9.81 -3.87
N LEU A 78 8.09 9.37 -2.83
CA LEU A 78 7.61 9.35 -1.44
C LEU A 78 7.25 10.73 -0.88
N GLN A 79 7.77 11.82 -1.45
CA GLN A 79 7.42 13.19 -1.05
C GLN A 79 5.99 13.58 -1.42
N TYR A 80 5.38 12.89 -2.39
CA TYR A 80 4.00 13.12 -2.85
C TYR A 80 2.99 12.16 -2.25
N ILE A 81 3.45 11.14 -1.48
CA ILE A 81 2.62 10.08 -0.94
C ILE A 81 2.14 10.44 0.46
N HIS A 82 0.82 10.40 0.66
CA HIS A 82 0.19 10.62 1.95
C HIS A 82 0.11 9.32 2.75
N PHE A 83 -0.31 8.24 2.12
CA PHE A 83 -0.47 6.93 2.73
C PHE A 83 0.39 5.90 2.00
N LEU A 84 1.37 5.32 2.68
CA LEU A 84 2.18 4.24 2.12
C LEU A 84 1.92 2.96 2.90
N LYS A 85 1.44 1.94 2.21
CA LYS A 85 1.35 0.59 2.78
C LYS A 85 2.57 -0.23 2.33
N VAL A 86 3.20 -0.86 3.28
CA VAL A 86 4.30 -1.82 3.10
C VAL A 86 4.05 -3.07 3.96
N ASN A 87 4.55 -4.22 3.53
CA ASN A 87 4.71 -5.36 4.40
C ASN A 87 6.15 -5.44 4.95
N GLU A 88 6.46 -6.44 5.79
CA GLU A 88 7.77 -6.62 6.41
C GLU A 88 8.91 -6.69 5.38
N HIS A 89 8.70 -7.44 4.31
CA HIS A 89 9.71 -7.59 3.25
C HIS A 89 9.85 -6.33 2.41
N GLU A 90 8.74 -5.72 2.02
CA GLU A 90 8.71 -4.47 1.25
C GLU A 90 9.40 -3.32 1.98
N MET A 91 9.14 -3.18 3.30
CA MET A 91 9.80 -2.15 4.10
C MET A 91 11.31 -2.36 4.18
N GLU A 92 11.76 -3.62 4.30
CA GLU A 92 13.19 -3.96 4.34
C GLU A 92 13.86 -3.65 3.00
N VAL A 93 13.25 -4.01 1.87
CA VAL A 93 13.75 -3.67 0.53
C VAL A 93 13.85 -2.16 0.34
N LEU A 94 12.82 -1.40 0.74
CA LEU A 94 12.79 0.05 0.58
C LEU A 94 13.82 0.77 1.46
N THR A 95 13.95 0.36 2.72
CA THR A 95 14.69 1.11 3.74
C THR A 95 16.02 0.50 4.14
N GLY A 96 16.21 -0.80 3.91
CA GLY A 96 17.31 -1.58 4.46
C GLY A 96 17.21 -1.87 5.96
N LEU A 97 16.04 -1.66 6.56
CA LEU A 97 15.79 -1.84 7.99
C LEU A 97 14.77 -2.95 8.23
N SER A 98 15.00 -3.80 9.21
CA SER A 98 14.11 -4.89 9.60
C SER A 98 13.19 -4.54 10.78
N ASP A 99 13.52 -3.50 11.57
CA ASP A 99 12.63 -3.01 12.62
C ASP A 99 11.51 -2.13 12.02
N PRO A 100 10.24 -2.47 12.24
CA PRO A 100 9.13 -1.75 11.61
C PRO A 100 8.95 -0.31 12.13
N HIS A 101 9.38 0.00 13.36
CA HIS A 101 9.31 1.35 13.89
C HIS A 101 10.39 2.24 13.28
N GLU A 102 11.60 1.74 13.14
CA GLU A 102 12.71 2.45 12.50
C GLU A 102 12.44 2.65 11.00
N ALA A 103 11.95 1.61 10.31
CA ALA A 103 11.58 1.68 8.90
C ALA A 103 10.47 2.69 8.66
N ALA A 104 9.41 2.69 9.48
CA ALA A 104 8.31 3.65 9.34
C ALA A 104 8.79 5.10 9.57
N ARG A 105 9.63 5.37 10.57
CA ARG A 105 10.23 6.70 10.76
C ARG A 105 11.05 7.13 9.54
N LYS A 106 11.87 6.24 8.99
CA LYS A 106 12.69 6.53 7.82
C LYS A 106 11.85 6.84 6.57
N LEU A 107 10.77 6.09 6.34
CA LEU A 107 9.84 6.37 5.24
C LEU A 107 9.13 7.71 5.42
N HIS A 108 8.77 8.06 6.65
CA HIS A 108 8.21 9.37 6.98
C HIS A 108 9.23 10.50 6.78
N GLU A 109 10.48 10.33 7.18
CA GLU A 109 11.58 11.28 6.91
C GLU A 109 11.78 11.50 5.40
N TRP A 110 11.45 10.51 4.57
CA TRP A 110 11.50 10.60 3.12
C TRP A 110 10.27 11.28 2.50
N GLY A 111 9.28 11.67 3.31
CA GLY A 111 8.16 12.50 2.90
C GLY A 111 6.77 11.92 3.13
N VAL A 112 6.65 10.62 3.33
CA VAL A 112 5.35 9.95 3.56
C VAL A 112 4.67 10.52 4.80
N LYS A 113 3.36 10.78 4.75
CA LYS A 113 2.62 11.35 5.89
C LYS A 113 2.16 10.29 6.88
N GLU A 114 1.61 9.19 6.40
CA GLU A 114 1.17 8.05 7.21
C GLU A 114 1.75 6.75 6.63
N VAL A 115 2.46 5.97 7.45
CA VAL A 115 3.07 4.70 7.04
C VAL A 115 2.32 3.54 7.69
N LEU A 116 1.84 2.62 6.87
CA LEU A 116 1.12 1.41 7.27
C LEU A 116 2.02 0.20 7.04
N VAL A 117 2.49 -0.42 8.12
CA VAL A 117 3.31 -1.63 8.05
C VAL A 117 2.46 -2.83 8.42
N THR A 118 2.20 -3.74 7.47
CA THR A 118 1.49 -4.99 7.75
C THR A 118 2.48 -6.08 8.18
N LEU A 119 2.15 -6.76 9.29
CA LEU A 119 3.01 -7.73 10.00
C LEU A 119 2.39 -9.14 10.02
N GLY A 120 1.66 -9.51 8.98
CA GLY A 120 0.99 -10.79 8.85
C GLY A 120 0.10 -11.11 10.05
N SER A 121 0.33 -12.25 10.70
CA SER A 121 -0.46 -12.70 11.86
C SER A 121 -0.27 -11.84 13.12
N MET A 122 0.70 -10.94 13.12
CA MET A 122 0.92 -10.01 14.24
C MET A 122 0.11 -8.71 14.11
N GLY A 123 -0.63 -8.54 13.01
CA GLY A 123 -1.44 -7.37 12.74
C GLY A 123 -0.72 -6.30 11.92
N SER A 124 -0.84 -5.05 12.33
CA SER A 124 -0.19 -3.94 11.63
C SER A 124 0.25 -2.84 12.60
N LEU A 125 1.15 -2.01 12.10
CA LEU A 125 1.66 -0.82 12.75
C LEU A 125 1.36 0.38 11.86
N ILE A 126 0.78 1.43 12.39
CA ILE A 126 0.57 2.70 11.71
C ILE A 126 1.46 3.75 12.38
N PHE A 127 2.14 4.55 11.58
CA PHE A 127 2.89 5.72 12.04
C PHE A 127 2.34 6.97 11.35
N ASP A 128 1.86 7.95 12.13
CA ASP A 128 1.26 9.18 11.62
C ASP A 128 2.23 10.37 11.52
N GLY A 129 3.52 10.09 11.72
CA GLY A 129 4.59 11.09 11.80
C GLY A 129 4.91 11.53 13.22
N LYS A 130 4.09 11.14 14.21
CA LYS A 130 4.28 11.46 15.62
C LYS A 130 4.16 10.22 16.50
N ASP A 131 3.03 9.53 16.42
CA ASP A 131 2.68 8.43 17.28
C ASP A 131 2.56 7.10 16.48
N PHE A 132 2.76 6.00 17.18
CA PHE A 132 2.59 4.65 16.65
C PHE A 132 1.31 4.02 17.17
N TYR A 133 0.51 3.45 16.26
CA TYR A 133 -0.72 2.75 16.57
C TYR A 133 -0.60 1.29 16.13
N ARG A 134 -0.71 0.37 17.10
CA ARG A 134 -0.68 -1.06 16.81
C ARG A 134 -2.09 -1.60 16.67
N ILE A 135 -2.35 -2.26 15.55
CA ILE A 135 -3.63 -2.90 15.25
C ILE A 135 -3.43 -4.41 15.29
N PRO A 136 -4.09 -5.13 16.20
CA PRO A 136 -3.95 -6.57 16.30
C PRO A 136 -4.58 -7.26 15.09
N ALA A 137 -4.02 -8.41 14.67
CA ALA A 137 -4.65 -9.26 13.66
C ALA A 137 -5.89 -9.95 14.22
N TYR A 138 -6.92 -10.08 13.41
CA TYR A 138 -8.03 -10.97 13.68
C TYR A 138 -7.63 -12.40 13.32
N LYS A 139 -7.85 -13.34 14.25
CA LYS A 139 -7.62 -14.76 13.97
C LYS A 139 -8.79 -15.28 13.12
N PRO A 140 -8.54 -15.69 11.86
CA PRO A 140 -9.56 -16.35 11.07
C PRO A 140 -9.84 -17.75 11.64
N GLN A 141 -11.03 -18.25 11.41
CA GLN A 141 -11.36 -19.65 11.77
C GLN A 141 -10.51 -20.63 10.95
N GLN A 142 -10.24 -20.29 9.70
CA GLN A 142 -9.40 -21.05 8.78
C GLN A 142 -8.71 -20.07 7.82
N VAL A 143 -7.44 -20.29 7.57
CA VAL A 143 -6.70 -19.58 6.50
C VAL A 143 -6.87 -20.38 5.21
N VAL A 144 -7.61 -19.83 4.25
CA VAL A 144 -7.81 -20.46 2.93
C VAL A 144 -6.87 -19.86 1.91
N ASP A 145 -6.92 -18.54 1.75
CA ASP A 145 -6.04 -17.76 0.87
C ASP A 145 -5.85 -16.35 1.44
N ALA A 146 -4.61 -15.86 1.41
CA ALA A 146 -4.27 -14.51 1.87
C ALA A 146 -4.18 -13.48 0.72
N THR A 147 -4.53 -13.90 -0.50
CA THR A 147 -4.50 -12.99 -1.67
C THR A 147 -5.52 -11.87 -1.49
N GLY A 148 -5.11 -10.63 -1.73
CA GLY A 148 -5.96 -9.44 -1.59
C GLY A 148 -6.17 -8.97 -0.14
N CYS A 149 -5.61 -9.64 0.88
CA CYS A 149 -5.72 -9.17 2.26
C CYS A 149 -5.06 -7.80 2.45
N GLY A 150 -3.94 -7.54 1.78
CA GLY A 150 -3.28 -6.24 1.79
C GLY A 150 -4.15 -5.14 1.19
N ASP A 151 -4.72 -5.39 0.02
CA ASP A 151 -5.63 -4.45 -0.66
C ASP A 151 -6.86 -4.15 0.18
N THR A 152 -7.50 -5.22 0.72
CA THR A 152 -8.67 -5.09 1.60
C THR A 152 -8.34 -4.27 2.86
N TYR A 153 -7.17 -4.50 3.46
CA TYR A 153 -6.69 -3.74 4.61
C TYR A 153 -6.53 -2.26 4.25
N THR A 154 -5.84 -1.97 3.15
CA THR A 154 -5.58 -0.59 2.71
C THR A 154 -6.88 0.16 2.42
N ILE A 155 -7.79 -0.44 1.64
CA ILE A 155 -9.07 0.19 1.32
C ILE A 155 -9.93 0.42 2.57
N GLY A 156 -9.98 -0.56 3.48
CA GLY A 156 -10.69 -0.39 4.75
C GLY A 156 -10.12 0.73 5.60
N TYR A 157 -8.81 0.87 5.66
CA TYR A 157 -8.13 1.96 6.32
C TYR A 157 -8.46 3.32 5.69
N LEU A 158 -8.28 3.46 4.37
CA LEU A 158 -8.54 4.71 3.64
C LEU A 158 -10.00 5.16 3.77
N TYR A 159 -10.96 4.22 3.66
CA TYR A 159 -12.38 4.51 3.86
C TYR A 159 -12.66 5.13 5.24
N ARG A 160 -12.02 4.59 6.29
CA ARG A 160 -12.17 5.13 7.66
C ARG A 160 -11.52 6.50 7.78
N ARG A 161 -10.37 6.73 7.15
CA ARG A 161 -9.68 8.02 7.16
C ARG A 161 -10.51 9.12 6.47
N VAL A 162 -11.10 8.85 5.30
CA VAL A 162 -12.02 9.77 4.62
C VAL A 162 -13.26 10.08 5.48
N SER A 163 -13.76 9.08 6.21
CA SER A 163 -14.90 9.24 7.13
C SER A 163 -14.56 10.01 8.41
N GLY A 164 -13.33 10.52 8.57
CA GLY A 164 -12.89 11.26 9.73
C GLY A 164 -12.67 10.42 11.00
N ALA A 165 -12.52 9.10 10.84
CA ALA A 165 -12.26 8.22 11.98
C ALA A 165 -10.86 8.45 12.57
N MET A 166 -10.76 8.38 13.90
CA MET A 166 -9.48 8.42 14.59
C MET A 166 -8.70 7.10 14.34
N TYR A 167 -7.37 7.14 14.47
CA TYR A 167 -6.53 5.94 14.29
C TYR A 167 -6.94 4.77 15.18
N GLU A 168 -7.42 5.06 16.40
CA GLU A 168 -7.92 4.06 17.34
C GLU A 168 -9.19 3.37 16.87
N ASP A 169 -10.04 4.05 16.14
CA ASP A 169 -11.28 3.49 15.55
C ASP A 169 -10.98 2.59 14.34
N CYS A 170 -9.83 2.75 13.71
CA CYS A 170 -9.36 1.83 12.69
C CYS A 170 -9.08 0.42 13.26
N ARG A 171 -8.95 0.27 14.60
CA ARG A 171 -8.86 -1.02 15.29
C ARG A 171 -10.11 -1.87 15.17
N THR A 172 -11.29 -1.25 15.19
CA THR A 172 -12.55 -1.95 15.43
C THR A 172 -13.25 -2.42 14.17
N ASN A 173 -12.81 -1.97 12.98
CA ASN A 173 -13.52 -2.24 11.74
C ASN A 173 -12.63 -2.63 10.54
N VAL A 174 -11.50 -3.26 10.76
CA VAL A 174 -10.97 -4.16 9.75
C VAL A 174 -11.96 -5.32 9.71
N LEU A 175 -12.93 -5.19 8.84
CA LEU A 175 -14.05 -6.04 8.48
C LEU A 175 -14.18 -7.31 9.34
N SER A 176 -15.24 -7.42 10.12
CA SER A 176 -15.63 -8.71 10.71
C SER A 176 -15.64 -9.75 9.58
N SER A 177 -15.25 -10.97 9.85
CA SER A 177 -15.23 -12.08 8.88
C SER A 177 -16.53 -12.26 8.08
N LYS A 178 -17.66 -11.75 8.57
CA LYS A 178 -18.94 -11.66 7.87
C LYS A 178 -19.00 -10.59 6.78
N GLN A 179 -18.22 -9.52 6.87
CA GLN A 179 -18.21 -8.44 5.85
C GLN A 179 -17.23 -8.72 4.71
N ILE A 180 -16.14 -9.47 4.98
CA ILE A 180 -15.20 -9.91 3.94
C ILE A 180 -15.88 -10.82 2.91
N SER A 181 -16.82 -11.69 3.34
CA SER A 181 -17.58 -12.56 2.43
C SER A 181 -18.55 -11.82 1.49
N THR A 182 -18.81 -10.53 1.72
CA THR A 182 -19.73 -9.71 0.92
C THR A 182 -19.01 -8.88 -0.14
N PHE A 183 -17.67 -8.77 -0.08
CA PHE A 183 -16.86 -7.99 -1.03
C PHE A 183 -15.97 -8.84 -1.95
N LEU A 184 -16.09 -10.18 -1.91
CA LEU A 184 -15.43 -11.07 -2.84
C LEU A 184 -16.36 -11.37 -4.02
N PHE A 185 -16.44 -10.42 -4.97
CA PHE A 185 -16.90 -10.64 -6.34
C PHE A 185 -15.99 -9.91 -7.30
#